data_fb1cd721bb51ccee1ea853d1c2845282
#
_entry.id   fb1cd721bb51ccee1ea853d1c2845282
#
_cell.length_a   1.000
_cell.length_b   1.000
_cell.length_c   1.000
_cell.angle_alpha   90.00
_cell.angle_beta   90.00
_cell.angle_gamma   90.00
#
_symmetry.space_group_name_H-M   'P 1'
#
loop_
_entity.id
_entity.type
_entity.pdbx_description
1 polymer ?
#
loop_
_entity_poly.entity_id
_entity_poly.type
_entity_poly.pdbx_seq_one_letter_code
_entity_poly.pdbx_strand_id
1 'polypeptide(L)'
;MAFSENLIRERRARNLSQEKLAELVGVSRQTVSQWENGYTEPDLTRLRRLAELFGLSLDELVEGPRPAKEEAAPEEPAGPWRWESVANSGVRTLAFEYRSRRTLFGLPLVHIHLGCGRSVATGILAIGNVARGVVAIGGVSAGLIAVGGVSAGLLFSLGGLAVGFLALGGLAVGYLALGGLAVGIYAMGGAAIAANVAAGGAAVGPIAIGDAAIGEVPFDVHRAYPEGAVREAILQRFPGTLPLLADLFEALL
;
A
#
# COMPACT_ATOMS: atom_id res chain seq x y z
N MET A 1 43.50 14.75 -2.40
CA MET A 1 44.15 14.63 -3.71
C MET A 1 43.18 14.86 -4.87
N ALA A 2 41.91 14.53 -4.78
CA ALA A 2 40.98 14.75 -5.88
C ALA A 2 40.80 16.22 -6.32
N PHE A 3 40.71 17.18 -5.39
CA PHE A 3 40.54 18.59 -5.71
C PHE A 3 41.66 19.18 -6.56
N SER A 4 42.94 18.96 -6.18
CA SER A 4 44.10 19.51 -6.90
C SER A 4 44.21 19.02 -8.34
N GLU A 5 43.93 17.73 -8.55
CA GLU A 5 43.92 17.12 -9.88
C GLU A 5 42.77 17.69 -10.75
N ASN A 6 41.58 17.84 -10.14
CA ASN A 6 40.43 18.43 -10.83
C ASN A 6 40.68 19.89 -11.21
N LEU A 7 41.24 20.68 -10.30
CA LEU A 7 41.59 22.07 -10.55
C LEU A 7 42.55 22.23 -11.74
N ILE A 8 43.58 21.40 -11.78
CA ILE A 8 44.57 21.38 -12.88
C ILE A 8 43.86 21.01 -14.21
N ARG A 9 43.03 19.96 -14.18
CA ARG A 9 42.30 19.49 -15.38
C ARG A 9 41.38 20.57 -15.91
N GLU A 10 40.54 21.16 -15.07
CA GLU A 10 39.57 22.18 -15.47
C GLU A 10 40.22 23.47 -15.95
N ARG A 11 41.31 23.89 -15.32
CA ARG A 11 42.08 25.04 -15.78
C ARG A 11 42.67 24.78 -17.17
N ARG A 12 43.33 23.63 -17.38
CA ARG A 12 43.95 23.27 -18.67
C ARG A 12 42.91 23.10 -19.77
N ALA A 13 41.78 22.52 -19.49
CA ALA A 13 40.69 22.35 -20.44
C ALA A 13 40.19 23.70 -21.00
N ARG A 14 40.31 24.79 -20.20
CA ARG A 14 39.94 26.14 -20.61
C ARG A 14 41.11 26.98 -21.08
N ASN A 15 42.28 26.39 -21.25
CA ASN A 15 43.53 27.07 -21.65
C ASN A 15 43.91 28.26 -20.77
N LEU A 16 43.59 28.17 -19.44
CA LEU A 16 43.94 29.24 -18.51
C LEU A 16 45.35 28.98 -17.90
N SER A 17 46.17 30.04 -17.83
CA SER A 17 47.41 30.02 -17.06
C SER A 17 47.08 30.11 -15.55
N GLN A 18 48.01 29.67 -14.67
CA GLN A 18 47.84 29.84 -13.23
C GLN A 18 47.66 31.32 -12.84
N GLU A 19 48.33 32.21 -13.55
CA GLU A 19 48.25 33.65 -13.35
C GLU A 19 46.87 34.19 -13.71
N LYS A 20 46.32 33.76 -14.87
CA LYS A 20 44.97 34.14 -15.29
C LYS A 20 43.88 33.60 -14.39
N LEU A 21 44.01 32.37 -13.92
CA LEU A 21 43.09 31.80 -12.94
C LEU A 21 43.15 32.60 -11.63
N ALA A 22 44.34 32.93 -11.16
CA ALA A 22 44.56 33.72 -9.95
C ALA A 22 43.87 35.09 -10.01
N GLU A 23 44.00 35.78 -11.16
CA GLU A 23 43.32 37.06 -11.44
C GLU A 23 41.79 36.91 -11.35
N LEU A 24 41.23 35.91 -12.00
CA LEU A 24 39.77 35.66 -12.05
C LEU A 24 39.17 35.32 -10.66
N VAL A 25 39.93 34.60 -9.86
CA VAL A 25 39.47 34.18 -8.49
C VAL A 25 39.82 35.24 -7.43
N GLY A 26 40.72 36.21 -7.76
CA GLY A 26 41.13 37.26 -6.84
C GLY A 26 42.16 36.81 -5.81
N VAL A 27 43.13 35.97 -6.19
CA VAL A 27 44.20 35.45 -5.33
C VAL A 27 45.57 35.62 -6.02
N SER A 28 46.66 35.31 -5.31
CA SER A 28 47.96 35.32 -5.94
C SER A 28 48.23 34.06 -6.77
N ARG A 29 49.08 34.17 -7.83
CA ARG A 29 49.53 32.99 -8.57
C ARG A 29 50.10 31.91 -7.69
N GLN A 30 50.84 32.30 -6.60
CA GLN A 30 51.42 31.38 -5.66
C GLN A 30 50.36 30.58 -4.91
N THR A 31 49.21 31.20 -4.58
CA THR A 31 48.09 30.53 -3.92
C THR A 31 47.48 29.45 -4.83
N VAL A 32 47.28 29.77 -6.13
CA VAL A 32 46.79 28.78 -7.13
C VAL A 32 47.81 27.62 -7.24
N SER A 33 49.10 27.93 -7.31
CA SER A 33 50.14 26.89 -7.35
C SER A 33 50.13 25.99 -6.09
N GLN A 34 49.88 26.54 -4.90
CA GLN A 34 49.75 25.76 -3.67
C GLN A 34 48.53 24.86 -3.68
N TRP A 35 47.40 25.31 -4.20
CA TRP A 35 46.17 24.51 -4.39
C TRP A 35 46.39 23.35 -5.36
N GLU A 36 47.03 23.62 -6.49
CA GLU A 36 47.33 22.59 -7.50
C GLU A 36 48.33 21.55 -7.02
N ASN A 37 49.23 21.92 -6.14
CA ASN A 37 50.20 21.01 -5.53
C ASN A 37 49.63 20.31 -4.24
N GLY A 38 48.44 20.66 -3.81
CA GLY A 38 47.81 20.07 -2.62
C GLY A 38 48.39 20.52 -1.29
N TYR A 39 49.17 21.61 -1.26
CA TYR A 39 49.76 22.15 -0.03
C TYR A 39 48.72 22.90 0.81
N THR A 40 47.77 23.54 0.19
CA THR A 40 46.69 24.28 0.84
C THR A 40 45.40 24.06 0.10
N GLU A 41 44.27 24.22 0.81
CA GLU A 41 42.93 24.18 0.20
C GLU A 41 42.30 25.56 0.22
N PRO A 42 41.48 25.92 -0.81
CA PRO A 42 40.74 27.17 -0.84
C PRO A 42 39.62 27.15 0.19
N ASP A 43 39.31 28.33 0.74
CA ASP A 43 38.10 28.48 1.57
C ASP A 43 36.82 28.31 0.76
N LEU A 44 35.69 28.15 1.45
CA LEU A 44 34.39 27.89 0.84
C LEU A 44 33.97 28.99 -0.15
N THR A 45 34.36 30.26 0.11
CA THR A 45 34.06 31.39 -0.77
C THR A 45 34.79 31.26 -2.09
N ARG A 46 36.07 30.89 -2.05
CA ARG A 46 36.91 30.67 -3.22
C ARG A 46 36.52 29.40 -3.99
N LEU A 47 36.13 28.33 -3.27
CA LEU A 47 35.59 27.12 -3.89
C LEU A 47 34.34 27.42 -4.70
N ARG A 48 33.39 28.20 -4.16
CA ARG A 48 32.21 28.63 -4.91
C ARG A 48 32.54 29.40 -6.16
N ARG A 49 33.47 30.34 -6.05
CA ARG A 49 33.89 31.16 -7.18
C ARG A 49 34.59 30.33 -8.28
N LEU A 50 35.36 29.33 -7.90
CA LEU A 50 35.94 28.33 -8.81
C LEU A 50 34.88 27.49 -9.48
N ALA A 51 33.90 27.00 -8.74
CA ALA A 51 32.79 26.21 -9.26
C ALA A 51 31.96 27.00 -10.25
N GLU A 52 31.62 28.27 -9.95
CA GLU A 52 30.94 29.19 -10.86
C GLU A 52 31.77 29.47 -12.13
N LEU A 53 33.05 29.73 -11.98
CA LEU A 53 33.97 29.99 -13.11
C LEU A 53 34.08 28.80 -14.05
N PHE A 54 34.04 27.60 -13.49
CA PHE A 54 34.15 26.36 -14.25
C PHE A 54 32.79 25.79 -14.67
N GLY A 55 31.68 26.35 -14.18
CA GLY A 55 30.34 25.85 -14.48
C GLY A 55 30.09 24.45 -13.92
N LEU A 56 30.73 24.14 -12.78
CA LEU A 56 30.62 22.84 -12.08
C LEU A 56 29.91 23.02 -10.75
N SER A 57 29.35 21.92 -10.24
CA SER A 57 28.94 21.89 -8.84
C SER A 57 30.17 21.83 -7.90
N LEU A 58 29.99 22.22 -6.65
CA LEU A 58 31.05 22.11 -5.63
C LEU A 58 31.55 20.66 -5.48
N ASP A 59 30.61 19.71 -5.52
CA ASP A 59 30.92 18.29 -5.41
C ASP A 59 31.76 17.80 -6.59
N GLU A 60 31.44 18.21 -7.81
CA GLU A 60 32.22 17.87 -9.02
C GLU A 60 33.60 18.50 -9.03
N LEU A 61 33.75 19.69 -8.45
CA LEU A 61 35.04 20.34 -8.33
C LEU A 61 35.92 19.64 -7.29
N VAL A 62 35.34 19.20 -6.15
CA VAL A 62 36.08 18.59 -5.04
C VAL A 62 36.32 17.10 -5.27
N GLU A 63 35.32 16.35 -5.67
CA GLU A 63 35.37 14.89 -5.82
C GLU A 63 35.77 14.44 -7.23
N GLY A 64 35.68 15.34 -8.22
CA GLY A 64 35.81 15.05 -9.64
C GLY A 64 34.46 14.81 -10.32
N PRO A 65 34.47 14.69 -11.66
CA PRO A 65 33.26 14.32 -12.35
C PRO A 65 32.84 12.98 -11.78
N ARG A 66 31.71 12.98 -11.09
CA ARG A 66 31.00 11.71 -10.87
C ARG A 66 30.87 11.11 -12.28
N PRO A 67 31.22 9.83 -12.46
CA PRO A 67 30.84 9.16 -13.69
C PRO A 67 29.40 9.54 -13.91
N ALA A 68 29.10 10.25 -15.00
CA ALA A 68 27.80 10.84 -15.29
C ALA A 68 26.80 9.78 -14.85
N LYS A 69 25.97 10.10 -13.83
CA LYS A 69 24.99 9.18 -13.28
C LYS A 69 24.38 8.69 -14.57
N GLU A 70 24.78 7.49 -14.94
CA GLU A 70 24.65 6.88 -16.25
C GLU A 70 23.31 7.36 -16.74
N GLU A 71 23.31 8.33 -17.68
CA GLU A 71 22.10 8.98 -18.18
C GLU A 71 21.23 7.81 -18.48
N ALA A 72 20.22 7.58 -17.64
CA ALA A 72 19.58 6.31 -17.45
C ALA A 72 19.46 5.70 -18.82
N ALA A 73 20.34 4.72 -19.09
CA ALA A 73 20.39 4.03 -20.37
C ALA A 73 18.93 3.71 -20.61
N PRO A 74 18.30 4.12 -21.75
CA PRO A 74 16.87 4.17 -21.93
C PRO A 74 16.32 2.96 -21.25
N GLU A 75 15.68 3.14 -20.08
CA GLU A 75 15.44 2.09 -19.08
C GLU A 75 14.98 0.88 -19.86
N GLU A 76 15.86 -0.14 -19.97
CA GLU A 76 15.41 -1.41 -20.49
C GLU A 76 14.13 -1.68 -19.73
N PRO A 77 12.97 -1.83 -20.41
CA PRO A 77 11.68 -1.80 -19.74
C PRO A 77 11.80 -2.76 -18.57
N ALA A 78 11.91 -2.18 -17.37
CA ALA A 78 12.18 -2.89 -16.14
C ALA A 78 11.31 -4.14 -16.16
N GLY A 79 11.91 -5.28 -15.91
CA GLY A 79 11.17 -6.54 -15.87
C GLY A 79 9.92 -6.33 -15.01
N PRO A 80 8.91 -7.17 -15.09
CA PRO A 80 7.66 -7.00 -14.36
C PRO A 80 7.84 -6.93 -12.83
N TRP A 81 9.09 -7.00 -12.35
CA TRP A 81 9.46 -6.97 -10.93
C TRP A 81 10.58 -5.96 -10.68
N ARG A 82 10.47 -5.21 -9.61
CA ARG A 82 11.44 -4.22 -9.15
C ARG A 82 11.68 -4.37 -7.65
N TRP A 83 12.96 -4.40 -7.26
CA TRP A 83 13.37 -4.27 -5.87
C TRP A 83 13.79 -2.82 -5.62
N GLU A 84 13.05 -2.09 -4.83
CA GLU A 84 13.38 -0.72 -4.48
C GLU A 84 13.87 -0.67 -3.03
N SER A 85 15.13 -0.25 -2.83
CA SER A 85 15.63 0.04 -1.49
C SER A 85 15.27 1.50 -1.16
N VAL A 86 14.21 1.71 -0.42
CA VAL A 86 13.86 3.04 0.09
C VAL A 86 14.75 3.32 1.31
N ALA A 87 15.85 4.04 1.09
CA ALA A 87 16.70 4.56 2.15
C ALA A 87 16.11 5.88 2.68
N ASN A 88 15.15 5.81 3.57
CA ASN A 88 14.74 6.95 4.37
C ASN A 88 14.91 6.59 5.85
N SER A 89 15.74 7.32 6.56
CA SER A 89 16.01 7.17 8.02
C SER A 89 16.76 5.90 8.45
N GLY A 90 17.82 5.48 7.75
CA GLY A 90 18.77 4.47 8.27
C GLY A 90 18.28 3.02 8.35
N VAL A 91 17.03 2.73 8.01
CA VAL A 91 16.46 1.39 7.92
C VAL A 91 16.26 1.03 6.45
N ARG A 92 17.01 0.07 5.95
CA ARG A 92 16.83 -0.49 4.60
C ARG A 92 15.57 -1.35 4.59
N THR A 93 14.44 -0.80 4.15
CA THR A 93 13.23 -1.58 3.91
C THR A 93 13.22 -2.05 2.46
N LEU A 94 13.20 -3.36 2.28
CA LEU A 94 13.04 -3.98 0.95
C LEU A 94 11.57 -3.83 0.53
N ALA A 95 11.33 -3.12 -0.54
CA ALA A 95 10.03 -3.08 -1.20
C ALA A 95 10.09 -3.96 -2.46
N PHE A 96 9.09 -4.81 -2.63
CA PHE A 96 8.93 -5.63 -3.82
C PHE A 96 7.72 -5.13 -4.60
N GLU A 97 7.92 -4.71 -5.84
CA GLU A 97 6.85 -4.33 -6.75
C GLU A 97 6.86 -5.23 -7.99
N TYR A 98 5.71 -5.81 -8.30
CA TYR A 98 5.46 -6.54 -9.53
C TYR A 98 4.23 -5.96 -10.21
N ARG A 99 4.37 -5.51 -11.44
CA ARG A 99 3.27 -4.98 -12.24
C ARG A 99 3.21 -5.71 -13.59
N SER A 100 2.08 -6.35 -13.87
CA SER A 100 1.85 -7.02 -15.14
C SER A 100 1.86 -6.04 -16.31
N ARG A 101 2.52 -6.40 -17.42
CA ARG A 101 2.49 -5.64 -18.68
C ARG A 101 1.13 -5.72 -19.40
N ARG A 102 0.33 -6.76 -19.11
CA ARG A 102 -1.02 -6.89 -19.69
C ARG A 102 -1.98 -6.05 -18.87
N THR A 103 -2.73 -5.20 -19.55
CA THR A 103 -3.78 -4.36 -18.96
C THR A 103 -5.13 -4.77 -19.51
N LEU A 104 -6.15 -4.76 -18.67
CA LEU A 104 -7.55 -4.96 -19.04
C LEU A 104 -8.35 -3.77 -18.49
N PHE A 105 -9.11 -3.07 -19.33
CA PHE A 105 -9.82 -1.83 -18.98
C PHE A 105 -8.92 -0.74 -18.38
N GLY A 106 -7.64 -0.65 -18.84
CA GLY A 106 -6.67 0.34 -18.32
C GLY A 106 -6.04 -0.01 -16.97
N LEU A 107 -6.40 -1.13 -16.36
CA LEU A 107 -5.82 -1.62 -15.11
C LEU A 107 -4.86 -2.80 -15.37
N PRO A 108 -3.72 -2.88 -14.69
CA PRO A 108 -2.84 -4.03 -14.78
C PRO A 108 -3.56 -5.29 -14.29
N LEU A 109 -3.36 -6.43 -14.96
CA LEU A 109 -3.97 -7.71 -14.55
C LEU A 109 -3.54 -8.09 -13.13
N VAL A 110 -2.26 -7.92 -12.81
CA VAL A 110 -1.68 -8.25 -11.51
C VAL A 110 -0.80 -7.10 -11.07
N HIS A 111 -1.02 -6.60 -9.88
CA HIS A 111 -0.16 -5.63 -9.22
C HIS A 111 0.09 -6.06 -7.78
N ILE A 112 1.33 -6.45 -7.50
CA ILE A 112 1.80 -6.84 -6.17
C ILE A 112 2.72 -5.75 -5.68
N HIS A 113 2.43 -5.16 -4.53
CA HIS A 113 3.28 -4.15 -3.90
C HIS A 113 3.44 -4.47 -2.42
N LEU A 114 4.54 -5.13 -2.08
CA LEU A 114 4.92 -5.49 -0.71
C LEU A 114 6.04 -4.57 -0.25
N GLY A 115 5.82 -3.79 0.79
CA GLY A 115 6.82 -2.88 1.35
C GLY A 115 6.32 -2.16 2.60
N CYS A 116 7.24 -1.66 3.43
CA CYS A 116 6.88 -0.80 4.55
C CYS A 116 6.50 0.59 4.06
N GLY A 117 5.28 1.04 4.38
CA GLY A 117 4.78 2.37 4.06
C GLY A 117 3.40 2.37 3.41
N ARG A 118 3.04 3.52 2.84
CA ARG A 118 1.74 3.77 2.19
C ARG A 118 1.70 3.22 0.75
N SER A 119 2.10 1.96 0.58
CA SER A 119 2.10 1.32 -0.74
C SER A 119 0.69 0.91 -1.15
N VAL A 120 0.21 1.44 -2.26
CA VAL A 120 -1.13 1.14 -2.81
C VAL A 120 -0.96 0.28 -4.07
N ALA A 121 -1.43 -0.95 -4.02
CA ALA A 121 -1.53 -1.82 -5.18
C ALA A 121 -2.89 -1.59 -5.87
N THR A 122 -2.89 -1.32 -7.17
CA THR A 122 -4.11 -1.12 -7.97
C THR A 122 -4.09 -1.99 -9.22
N GLY A 123 -5.06 -2.90 -9.37
CA GLY A 123 -5.11 -3.83 -10.49
C GLY A 123 -6.37 -4.68 -10.48
N ILE A 124 -6.52 -5.60 -11.43
CA ILE A 124 -7.60 -6.59 -11.35
C ILE A 124 -7.34 -7.52 -10.16
N LEU A 125 -6.13 -8.05 -10.05
CA LEU A 125 -5.62 -8.71 -8.86
C LEU A 125 -4.61 -7.77 -8.19
N ALA A 126 -4.96 -7.21 -7.04
CA ALA A 126 -4.12 -6.31 -6.26
C ALA A 126 -3.70 -6.99 -4.95
N ILE A 127 -2.40 -7.03 -4.67
CA ILE A 127 -1.85 -7.60 -3.43
C ILE A 127 -0.88 -6.58 -2.82
N GLY A 128 -1.12 -6.18 -1.57
CA GLY A 128 -0.26 -5.21 -0.90
C GLY A 128 -0.79 -4.72 0.44
N ASN A 129 -0.11 -3.76 1.08
CA ASN A 129 -0.58 -3.20 2.34
C ASN A 129 -1.95 -2.51 2.19
N VAL A 130 -2.12 -1.75 1.11
CA VAL A 130 -3.41 -1.20 0.67
C VAL A 130 -3.66 -1.73 -0.73
N ALA A 131 -4.71 -2.52 -0.93
CA ALA A 131 -5.06 -3.13 -2.20
C ALA A 131 -6.41 -2.60 -2.71
N ARG A 132 -6.45 -2.22 -3.99
CA ARG A 132 -7.68 -1.78 -4.67
C ARG A 132 -7.81 -2.49 -6.01
N GLY A 133 -8.94 -3.16 -6.26
CA GLY A 133 -9.10 -3.89 -7.51
C GLY A 133 -10.36 -4.73 -7.56
N VAL A 134 -10.47 -5.60 -8.56
CA VAL A 134 -11.56 -6.58 -8.61
C VAL A 134 -11.37 -7.60 -7.50
N VAL A 135 -10.17 -8.15 -7.39
CA VAL A 135 -9.74 -8.99 -6.28
C VAL A 135 -8.63 -8.25 -5.53
N ALA A 136 -8.87 -7.88 -4.29
CA ALA A 136 -7.95 -7.13 -3.45
C ALA A 136 -7.56 -7.95 -2.21
N ILE A 137 -6.26 -8.12 -1.98
CA ILE A 137 -5.71 -8.86 -0.85
C ILE A 137 -4.66 -7.99 -0.15
N GLY A 138 -4.88 -7.69 1.14
CA GLY A 138 -3.94 -6.84 1.86
C GLY A 138 -4.32 -6.47 3.27
N GLY A 139 -3.55 -5.60 3.91
CA GLY A 139 -3.88 -5.07 5.24
C GLY A 139 -5.22 -4.32 5.23
N VAL A 140 -5.35 -3.41 4.26
CA VAL A 140 -6.61 -2.72 3.92
C VAL A 140 -6.93 -3.05 2.46
N SER A 141 -8.10 -3.64 2.22
CA SER A 141 -8.49 -4.10 0.89
C SER A 141 -9.86 -3.55 0.47
N ALA A 142 -9.98 -3.14 -0.79
CA ALA A 142 -11.24 -2.64 -1.36
C ALA A 142 -11.44 -3.16 -2.79
N GLY A 143 -12.57 -3.80 -3.07
CA GLY A 143 -12.84 -4.37 -4.39
C GLY A 143 -14.17 -5.08 -4.52
N LEU A 144 -14.32 -5.88 -5.58
CA LEU A 144 -15.46 -6.77 -5.72
C LEU A 144 -15.36 -7.93 -4.72
N ILE A 145 -14.15 -8.49 -4.62
CA ILE A 145 -13.74 -9.47 -3.63
C ILE A 145 -12.59 -8.86 -2.84
N ALA A 146 -12.73 -8.72 -1.52
CA ALA A 146 -11.73 -8.14 -0.65
C ALA A 146 -11.35 -9.08 0.49
N VAL A 147 -10.06 -9.27 0.71
CA VAL A 147 -9.51 -10.13 1.78
C VAL A 147 -8.42 -9.35 2.51
N GLY A 148 -8.54 -9.21 3.84
CA GLY A 148 -7.54 -8.46 4.59
C GLY A 148 -7.85 -8.23 6.05
N GLY A 149 -7.05 -7.40 6.72
CA GLY A 149 -7.31 -6.99 8.10
C GLY A 149 -8.60 -6.15 8.19
N VAL A 150 -8.69 -5.12 7.34
CA VAL A 150 -9.90 -4.32 7.08
C VAL A 150 -10.24 -4.52 5.61
N SER A 151 -11.45 -5.03 5.34
CA SER A 151 -11.87 -5.36 3.99
C SER A 151 -13.23 -4.75 3.65
N ALA A 152 -13.32 -4.16 2.45
CA ALA A 152 -14.54 -3.64 1.87
C ALA A 152 -14.76 -4.27 0.50
N GLY A 153 -15.65 -5.27 0.43
CA GLY A 153 -15.94 -6.01 -0.79
C GLY A 153 -17.37 -5.82 -1.25
N LEU A 154 -17.58 -5.47 -2.51
CA LEU A 154 -18.94 -5.29 -3.01
C LEU A 154 -19.75 -6.61 -2.96
N LEU A 155 -19.14 -7.72 -3.40
CA LEU A 155 -19.78 -9.05 -3.34
C LEU A 155 -19.31 -9.84 -2.11
N PHE A 156 -18.00 -9.92 -1.90
CA PHE A 156 -17.40 -10.75 -0.86
C PHE A 156 -16.33 -9.98 -0.10
N SER A 157 -16.41 -10.02 1.23
CA SER A 157 -15.45 -9.42 2.13
C SER A 157 -15.05 -10.39 3.23
N LEU A 158 -13.75 -10.59 3.43
CA LEU A 158 -13.20 -11.45 4.47
C LEU A 158 -12.09 -10.72 5.22
N GLY A 159 -12.25 -10.60 6.56
CA GLY A 159 -11.24 -9.90 7.35
C GLY A 159 -11.53 -9.79 8.83
N GLY A 160 -10.66 -9.12 9.58
CA GLY A 160 -10.92 -8.77 10.97
C GLY A 160 -12.17 -7.88 11.09
N LEU A 161 -12.18 -6.82 10.26
CA LEU A 161 -13.34 -5.97 9.98
C LEU A 161 -13.72 -6.20 8.52
N ALA A 162 -14.92 -6.69 8.27
CA ALA A 162 -15.41 -6.99 6.93
C ALA A 162 -16.71 -6.22 6.63
N VAL A 163 -16.75 -5.51 5.49
CA VAL A 163 -17.94 -4.80 5.01
C VAL A 163 -18.25 -5.24 3.58
N GLY A 164 -19.47 -5.70 3.30
CA GLY A 164 -19.83 -6.14 1.95
C GLY A 164 -21.18 -6.82 1.86
N PHE A 165 -21.55 -7.28 0.63
CA PHE A 165 -22.79 -8.03 0.48
C PHE A 165 -22.73 -9.34 1.29
N LEU A 166 -21.69 -10.13 1.11
CA LEU A 166 -21.35 -11.26 1.97
C LEU A 166 -20.09 -10.90 2.76
N ALA A 167 -20.26 -10.66 4.06
CA ALA A 167 -19.19 -10.27 4.97
C ALA A 167 -18.87 -11.38 5.97
N LEU A 168 -17.60 -11.75 6.05
CA LEU A 168 -17.07 -12.78 6.94
C LEU A 168 -15.93 -12.19 7.78
N GLY A 169 -16.06 -12.17 9.10
CA GLY A 169 -14.98 -11.60 9.90
C GLY A 169 -15.21 -11.57 11.42
N GLY A 170 -14.28 -10.98 12.15
CA GLY A 170 -14.45 -10.72 13.57
C GLY A 170 -15.64 -9.79 13.82
N LEU A 171 -15.64 -8.68 13.09
CA LEU A 171 -16.79 -7.77 12.96
C LEU A 171 -17.19 -7.76 11.48
N ALA A 172 -18.41 -8.19 11.21
CA ALA A 172 -18.96 -8.30 9.86
C ALA A 172 -20.18 -7.39 9.71
N VAL A 173 -20.20 -6.58 8.64
CA VAL A 173 -21.33 -5.69 8.30
C VAL A 173 -21.72 -5.92 6.85
N GLY A 174 -22.98 -6.30 6.61
CA GLY A 174 -23.41 -6.57 5.23
C GLY A 174 -24.84 -7.07 5.07
N TYR A 175 -25.16 -7.49 3.83
CA TYR A 175 -26.47 -8.12 3.57
C TYR A 175 -26.54 -9.47 4.30
N LEU A 176 -25.55 -10.33 4.12
CA LEU A 176 -25.32 -11.54 4.90
C LEU A 176 -23.99 -11.37 5.65
N ALA A 177 -24.07 -11.22 6.96
CA ALA A 177 -22.94 -11.03 7.84
C ALA A 177 -22.70 -12.26 8.71
N LEU A 178 -21.48 -12.77 8.71
CA LEU A 178 -21.06 -13.93 9.51
C LEU A 178 -19.80 -13.56 10.31
N GLY A 179 -19.87 -13.65 11.63
CA GLY A 179 -18.72 -13.28 12.43
C GLY A 179 -18.89 -13.33 13.93
N GLY A 180 -17.90 -12.85 14.69
CA GLY A 180 -18.01 -12.71 16.14
C GLY A 180 -19.14 -11.76 16.51
N LEU A 181 -19.10 -10.55 15.93
CA LEU A 181 -20.20 -9.58 15.92
C LEU A 181 -20.65 -9.39 14.46
N ALA A 182 -21.89 -9.73 14.17
CA ALA A 182 -22.48 -9.65 12.85
C ALA A 182 -23.62 -8.62 12.84
N VAL A 183 -23.61 -7.71 11.88
CA VAL A 183 -24.65 -6.67 11.69
C VAL A 183 -25.09 -6.68 10.24
N GLY A 184 -26.39 -6.88 9.98
CA GLY A 184 -26.84 -6.94 8.61
C GLY A 184 -28.34 -7.13 8.41
N ILE A 185 -28.73 -7.54 7.21
CA ILE A 185 -30.10 -7.96 6.94
C ILE A 185 -30.30 -9.39 7.46
N TYR A 186 -29.33 -10.23 7.20
CA TYR A 186 -29.20 -11.58 7.75
C TYR A 186 -27.86 -11.63 8.50
N ALA A 187 -27.85 -11.95 9.79
CA ALA A 187 -26.66 -11.96 10.61
C ALA A 187 -26.54 -13.27 11.39
N MET A 188 -25.34 -13.84 11.40
CA MET A 188 -25.01 -15.06 12.14
C MET A 188 -23.68 -14.87 12.87
N GLY A 189 -23.65 -15.17 14.17
CA GLY A 189 -22.42 -15.05 14.93
C GLY A 189 -22.58 -15.17 16.45
N GLY A 190 -21.53 -14.85 17.19
CA GLY A 190 -21.59 -14.81 18.66
C GLY A 190 -22.64 -13.81 19.13
N ALA A 191 -22.59 -12.59 18.60
CA ALA A 191 -23.63 -11.57 18.72
C ALA A 191 -24.09 -11.17 17.31
N ALA A 192 -25.39 -11.25 17.05
CA ALA A 192 -25.99 -10.96 15.76
C ALA A 192 -27.08 -9.91 15.89
N ILE A 193 -27.00 -8.86 15.06
CA ILE A 193 -28.01 -7.82 14.96
C ILE A 193 -28.47 -7.77 13.50
N ALA A 194 -29.77 -8.06 13.26
CA ALA A 194 -30.27 -8.13 11.91
C ALA A 194 -31.60 -7.42 11.73
N ALA A 195 -31.80 -6.91 10.48
CA ALA A 195 -33.08 -6.35 10.09
C ALA A 195 -34.14 -7.40 9.82
N ASN A 196 -33.75 -8.62 9.40
CA ASN A 196 -34.67 -9.73 9.11
C ASN A 196 -34.47 -10.91 10.07
N VAL A 197 -33.32 -11.57 10.00
CA VAL A 197 -33.03 -12.76 10.77
C VAL A 197 -31.66 -12.69 11.43
N ALA A 198 -31.63 -12.79 12.75
CA ALA A 198 -30.42 -12.87 13.54
C ALA A 198 -30.27 -14.24 14.16
N ALA A 199 -29.09 -14.85 14.09
CA ALA A 199 -28.79 -16.13 14.72
C ALA A 199 -27.46 -16.08 15.47
N GLY A 200 -27.47 -16.53 16.74
CA GLY A 200 -26.26 -16.54 17.55
C GLY A 200 -26.51 -16.59 19.03
N GLY A 201 -25.47 -16.58 19.86
CA GLY A 201 -25.59 -16.58 21.31
C GLY A 201 -26.45 -15.43 21.82
N ALA A 202 -26.21 -14.22 21.30
CA ALA A 202 -27.07 -13.05 21.50
C ALA A 202 -27.61 -12.60 20.14
N ALA A 203 -28.88 -12.78 19.88
CA ALA A 203 -29.53 -12.45 18.62
C ALA A 203 -30.58 -11.34 18.80
N VAL A 204 -30.48 -10.28 18.00
CA VAL A 204 -31.41 -9.14 18.04
C VAL A 204 -31.96 -8.91 16.62
N GLY A 205 -33.25 -9.05 16.46
CA GLY A 205 -33.90 -8.87 15.16
C GLY A 205 -35.37 -9.34 15.15
N PRO A 206 -36.14 -9.07 14.08
CA PRO A 206 -37.53 -9.52 13.99
C PRO A 206 -37.69 -11.02 14.19
N ILE A 207 -36.83 -11.84 13.56
CA ILE A 207 -36.68 -13.26 13.85
C ILE A 207 -35.31 -13.42 14.48
N ALA A 208 -35.27 -13.87 15.72
CA ALA A 208 -34.06 -14.06 16.52
C ALA A 208 -33.91 -15.51 16.93
N ILE A 209 -32.77 -16.12 16.64
CA ILE A 209 -32.47 -17.54 16.95
C ILE A 209 -31.25 -17.56 17.86
N GLY A 210 -31.38 -18.08 19.07
CA GLY A 210 -30.24 -18.15 19.98
C GLY A 210 -30.60 -18.27 21.46
N ASP A 211 -29.58 -18.27 22.32
CA ASP A 211 -29.73 -18.36 23.76
C ASP A 211 -30.40 -17.11 24.37
N ALA A 212 -29.97 -15.94 23.87
CA ALA A 212 -30.53 -14.64 24.22
C ALA A 212 -31.16 -14.01 22.97
N ALA A 213 -32.32 -14.52 22.56
CA ALA A 213 -33.06 -14.07 21.40
C ALA A 213 -34.01 -12.92 21.78
N ILE A 214 -33.80 -11.74 21.17
CA ILE A 214 -34.61 -10.55 21.37
C ILE A 214 -35.25 -10.15 20.05
N GLY A 215 -36.56 -10.32 19.92
CA GLY A 215 -37.27 -10.02 18.69
C GLY A 215 -38.76 -10.27 18.75
N GLU A 216 -39.43 -10.10 17.60
CA GLU A 216 -40.89 -10.39 17.51
C GLU A 216 -41.17 -11.90 17.56
N VAL A 217 -40.32 -12.69 16.93
CA VAL A 217 -40.39 -14.14 16.86
C VAL A 217 -39.07 -14.73 17.37
N PRO A 218 -38.91 -14.92 18.68
CA PRO A 218 -37.71 -15.52 19.23
C PRO A 218 -37.76 -17.04 19.18
N PHE A 219 -36.67 -17.67 18.72
CA PHE A 219 -36.42 -19.11 18.75
C PHE A 219 -35.29 -19.39 19.74
N ASP A 220 -35.58 -20.14 20.77
CA ASP A 220 -34.59 -20.54 21.79
C ASP A 220 -33.99 -21.90 21.36
N VAL A 221 -32.68 -21.96 21.16
CA VAL A 221 -31.96 -23.20 20.77
C VAL A 221 -32.10 -24.34 21.77
N HIS A 222 -32.54 -24.08 23.01
CA HIS A 222 -32.76 -25.12 24.03
C HIS A 222 -34.18 -25.70 23.98
N ARG A 223 -35.05 -25.19 23.08
CA ARG A 223 -36.40 -25.70 22.90
C ARG A 223 -36.50 -26.52 21.64
N ALA A 224 -37.25 -27.62 21.70
CA ALA A 224 -37.58 -28.36 20.49
C ALA A 224 -38.71 -27.66 19.73
N TYR A 225 -38.51 -27.44 18.48
CA TYR A 225 -39.49 -26.90 17.53
C TYR A 225 -39.79 -27.95 16.45
N PRO A 226 -40.95 -27.89 15.80
CA PRO A 226 -41.23 -28.72 14.62
C PRO A 226 -40.23 -28.45 13.52
N GLU A 227 -39.85 -29.47 12.74
CA GLU A 227 -39.02 -29.29 11.54
C GLU A 227 -39.65 -28.29 10.60
N GLY A 228 -38.87 -27.34 10.11
CA GLY A 228 -39.33 -26.28 9.22
C GLY A 228 -39.93 -25.05 9.89
N ALA A 229 -40.02 -25.03 11.24
CA ALA A 229 -40.65 -23.90 11.94
C ALA A 229 -39.95 -22.55 11.70
N VAL A 230 -38.63 -22.52 11.71
CA VAL A 230 -37.84 -21.31 11.45
C VAL A 230 -37.96 -20.92 9.97
N ARG A 231 -37.82 -21.89 9.08
CA ARG A 231 -38.00 -21.68 7.65
C ARG A 231 -39.36 -21.09 7.30
N GLU A 232 -40.42 -21.66 7.90
CA GLU A 232 -41.78 -21.18 7.68
C GLU A 232 -41.94 -19.75 8.22
N ALA A 233 -41.48 -19.44 9.39
CA ALA A 233 -41.52 -18.12 10.00
C ALA A 233 -40.74 -17.08 9.12
N ILE A 234 -39.57 -17.46 8.59
CA ILE A 234 -38.78 -16.60 7.68
C ILE A 234 -39.53 -16.33 6.39
N LEU A 235 -40.07 -17.37 5.72
CA LEU A 235 -40.72 -17.23 4.45
C LEU A 235 -42.10 -16.51 4.55
N GLN A 236 -42.79 -16.70 5.66
CA GLN A 236 -44.06 -15.97 5.93
C GLN A 236 -43.82 -14.49 6.15
N ARG A 237 -42.77 -14.14 6.93
CA ARG A 237 -42.48 -12.75 7.27
C ARG A 237 -41.71 -12.02 6.17
N PHE A 238 -40.83 -12.73 5.46
CA PHE A 238 -39.94 -12.20 4.42
C PHE A 238 -40.00 -13.07 3.16
N PRO A 239 -41.07 -12.97 2.35
CA PRO A 239 -41.27 -13.84 1.20
C PRO A 239 -40.24 -13.68 0.08
N GLY A 240 -39.42 -12.59 0.12
CA GLY A 240 -38.27 -12.39 -0.77
C GLY A 240 -36.96 -13.08 -0.33
N THR A 241 -36.95 -13.79 0.80
CA THR A 241 -35.76 -14.52 1.25
C THR A 241 -35.52 -15.74 0.36
N LEU A 242 -34.25 -15.93 -0.05
CA LEU A 242 -33.86 -17.14 -0.78
C LEU A 242 -34.09 -18.38 0.09
N PRO A 243 -34.77 -19.44 -0.45
CA PRO A 243 -35.02 -20.66 0.32
C PRO A 243 -33.77 -21.25 0.96
N LEU A 244 -32.64 -21.20 0.24
CA LEU A 244 -31.34 -21.65 0.75
C LEU A 244 -30.91 -20.93 2.04
N LEU A 245 -31.18 -19.62 2.16
CA LEU A 245 -30.89 -18.88 3.39
C LEU A 245 -31.81 -19.30 4.54
N ALA A 246 -33.09 -19.54 4.24
CA ALA A 246 -34.02 -20.02 5.24
C ALA A 246 -33.63 -21.43 5.76
N ASP A 247 -33.22 -22.32 4.85
CA ASP A 247 -32.71 -23.66 5.20
C ASP A 247 -31.39 -23.57 6.02
N LEU A 248 -30.53 -22.60 5.71
CA LEU A 248 -29.30 -22.36 6.49
C LEU A 248 -29.59 -21.95 7.94
N PHE A 249 -30.59 -21.09 8.16
CA PHE A 249 -31.01 -20.70 9.50
C PHE A 249 -31.75 -21.81 10.27
N GLU A 250 -32.51 -22.64 9.55
CA GLU A 250 -33.17 -23.82 10.12
C GLU A 250 -32.15 -24.83 10.68
N ALA A 251 -31.03 -25.03 9.99
CA ALA A 251 -29.97 -25.95 10.38
C ALA A 251 -29.21 -25.54 11.67
N LEU A 252 -29.51 -24.36 12.23
CA LEU A 252 -28.91 -23.88 13.51
C LEU A 252 -29.72 -24.22 14.74
N LEU A 253 -30.92 -24.75 14.58
CA LEU A 253 -31.79 -25.25 15.64
C LEU A 253 -31.65 -26.76 15.83
#